data_c5faf0e6b74192eccfec5a5f79ee8b47
#
_entry.id   c5faf0e6b74192eccfec5a5f79ee8b47
#
_cell.length_a   1.000
_cell.length_b   1.000
_cell.length_c   1.000
_cell.angle_alpha   90.00
_cell.angle_beta   90.00
_cell.angle_gamma   90.00
#
_symmetry.space_group_name_H-M   'P 1'
#
loop_
_entity.id
_entity.type
_entity.pdbx_description
1 polymer ?
#
loop_
_entity_poly.entity_id
_entity_poly.type
_entity_poly.pdbx_seq_one_letter_code
_entity_poly.pdbx_strand_id
1 'polypeptide(L)'
;MLSGISDGLPDELVESEVIMATMFHERERAFEAKFAHDEEFRFLVGARRDRLFAEWAAEMLGLSREEGDALVKSVHRIPSGSGHDQALLQYISDVLSQRRGEIFRGDAFAVLARCAEDARQQVLSRTRLSKGAIDGSNLL
;
A
#
# COMPACT_ATOMS: atom_id res chain seq x y z
N MET A 1 0.88 62.47 -10.56
CA MET A 1 1.61 62.11 -9.33
C MET A 1 1.13 60.86 -8.69
N LEU A 2 -0.15 60.67 -8.63
CA LEU A 2 -0.72 59.44 -8.03
C LEU A 2 -0.49 58.19 -8.88
N SER A 3 -0.34 58.36 -10.18
CA SER A 3 -0.06 57.25 -11.09
C SER A 3 1.33 56.63 -10.84
N GLY A 4 2.29 57.42 -10.35
CA GLY A 4 3.61 56.91 -10.02
C GLY A 4 3.62 56.04 -8.78
N ILE A 5 2.62 56.17 -7.91
CA ILE A 5 2.49 55.35 -6.70
C ILE A 5 1.86 53.99 -7.04
N SER A 6 0.88 53.97 -7.94
CA SER A 6 0.25 52.73 -8.37
C SER A 6 1.21 51.89 -9.21
N ASP A 7 2.16 52.52 -9.90
CA ASP A 7 3.18 51.84 -10.68
C ASP A 7 4.41 51.50 -9.83
N GLY A 8 4.37 51.81 -8.53
CA GLY A 8 5.46 51.67 -7.61
C GLY A 8 5.78 50.27 -7.13
N LEU A 9 4.98 49.30 -7.49
CA LEU A 9 5.35 47.90 -7.22
C LEU A 9 6.43 47.49 -8.22
N PRO A 10 7.64 47.20 -7.76
CA PRO A 10 8.68 46.76 -8.67
C PRO A 10 8.27 45.48 -9.37
N ASP A 11 8.61 45.35 -10.64
CA ASP A 11 8.41 44.09 -11.37
C ASP A 11 9.05 42.91 -10.65
N GLU A 12 10.14 43.18 -9.91
CA GLU A 12 10.82 42.18 -9.09
C GLU A 12 9.93 41.58 -8.00
N LEU A 13 9.06 42.39 -7.37
CA LEU A 13 8.13 41.89 -6.36
C LEU A 13 7.01 41.02 -6.95
N VAL A 14 6.54 41.38 -8.13
CA VAL A 14 5.55 40.60 -8.86
C VAL A 14 6.14 39.27 -9.30
N GLU A 15 7.35 39.27 -9.81
CA GLU A 15 8.10 38.08 -10.18
C GLU A 15 8.32 37.16 -8.98
N SER A 16 8.71 37.74 -7.82
CA SER A 16 8.89 36.98 -6.57
C SER A 16 7.61 36.31 -6.11
N GLU A 17 6.49 37.01 -6.19
CA GLU A 17 5.20 36.44 -5.82
C GLU A 17 4.80 35.28 -6.73
N VAL A 18 5.03 35.43 -8.04
CA VAL A 18 4.77 34.38 -9.02
C VAL A 18 5.67 33.16 -8.76
N ILE A 19 6.94 33.40 -8.50
CA ILE A 19 7.90 32.33 -8.21
C ILE A 19 7.49 31.60 -6.93
N MET A 20 7.14 32.33 -5.87
CA MET A 20 6.70 31.73 -4.62
C MET A 20 5.42 30.92 -4.79
N ALA A 21 4.44 31.43 -5.55
CA ALA A 21 3.20 30.72 -5.85
C ALA A 21 3.49 29.45 -6.65
N THR A 22 4.37 29.51 -7.64
CA THR A 22 4.78 28.35 -8.42
C THR A 22 5.46 27.30 -7.57
N MET A 23 6.39 27.71 -6.70
CA MET A 23 7.07 26.81 -5.77
C MET A 23 6.11 26.16 -4.79
N PHE A 24 5.12 26.92 -4.31
CA PHE A 24 4.10 26.40 -3.43
C PHE A 24 3.25 25.32 -4.12
N HIS A 25 2.83 25.57 -5.35
CA HIS A 25 2.09 24.58 -6.15
C HIS A 25 2.91 23.34 -6.45
N GLU A 26 4.21 23.50 -6.73
CA GLU A 26 5.08 22.36 -6.95
C GLU A 26 5.23 21.51 -5.69
N ARG A 27 5.34 22.13 -4.51
CA ARG A 27 5.38 21.43 -3.24
C ARG A 27 4.08 20.70 -2.96
N GLU A 28 2.94 21.32 -3.24
CA GLU A 28 1.64 20.68 -3.11
C GLU A 28 1.53 19.46 -4.00
N ARG A 29 1.91 19.57 -5.26
CA ARG A 29 1.89 18.46 -6.22
C ARG A 29 2.80 17.32 -5.77
N ALA A 30 4.00 17.65 -5.30
CA ALA A 30 4.96 16.66 -4.80
C ALA A 30 4.41 15.94 -3.58
N PHE A 31 3.78 16.67 -2.65
CA PHE A 31 3.16 16.12 -1.46
C PHE A 31 1.99 15.20 -1.82
N GLU A 32 1.11 15.64 -2.72
CA GLU A 32 -0.02 14.85 -3.18
C GLU A 32 0.43 13.58 -3.89
N ALA A 33 1.44 13.66 -4.74
CA ALA A 33 2.01 12.53 -5.45
C ALA A 33 2.62 11.53 -4.46
N LYS A 34 3.35 12.01 -3.46
CA LYS A 34 3.92 11.16 -2.41
C LYS A 34 2.84 10.49 -1.59
N PHE A 35 1.81 11.23 -1.22
CA PHE A 35 0.68 10.69 -0.45
C PHE A 35 -0.04 9.60 -1.23
N ALA A 36 -0.32 9.83 -2.51
CA ALA A 36 -0.94 8.85 -3.38
C ALA A 36 -0.07 7.60 -3.54
N HIS A 37 1.24 7.78 -3.69
CA HIS A 37 2.20 6.69 -3.79
C HIS A 37 2.25 5.86 -2.50
N ASP A 38 2.27 6.52 -1.33
CA ASP A 38 2.27 5.87 -0.02
C ASP A 38 0.98 5.07 0.21
N GLU A 39 -0.16 5.62 -0.19
CA GLU A 39 -1.45 4.93 -0.13
C GLU A 39 -1.47 3.70 -1.04
N GLU A 40 -1.00 3.83 -2.26
CA GLU A 40 -0.87 2.73 -3.19
C GLU A 40 0.05 1.64 -2.64
N PHE A 41 1.19 2.03 -2.09
CA PHE A 41 2.14 1.11 -1.47
C PHE A 41 1.48 0.33 -0.33
N ARG A 42 0.78 1.02 0.56
CA ARG A 42 0.06 0.38 1.68
C ARG A 42 -0.99 -0.60 1.19
N PHE A 43 -1.71 -0.22 0.14
CA PHE A 43 -2.72 -1.08 -0.46
C PHE A 43 -2.09 -2.35 -1.01
N LEU A 44 -1.00 -2.23 -1.76
CA LEU A 44 -0.30 -3.38 -2.35
C LEU A 44 0.27 -4.30 -1.26
N VAL A 45 0.87 -3.72 -0.22
CA VAL A 45 1.40 -4.48 0.92
C VAL A 45 0.27 -5.21 1.64
N GLY A 46 -0.85 -4.54 1.89
CA GLY A 46 -2.01 -5.13 2.55
C GLY A 46 -2.60 -6.29 1.76
N ALA A 47 -2.78 -6.12 0.46
CA ALA A 47 -3.30 -7.16 -0.41
C ALA A 47 -2.35 -8.36 -0.47
N ARG A 48 -1.06 -8.11 -0.55
CA ARG A 48 -0.04 -9.17 -0.56
C ARG A 48 0.01 -9.92 0.77
N ARG A 49 -0.06 -9.17 1.88
CA ARG A 49 -0.13 -9.75 3.23
C ARG A 49 -1.31 -10.70 3.36
N ASP A 50 -2.48 -10.26 2.95
CA ASP A 50 -3.70 -11.04 3.06
C ASP A 50 -3.63 -12.32 2.23
N ARG A 51 -3.04 -12.23 1.05
CA ARG A 51 -2.81 -13.40 0.19
C ARG A 51 -1.86 -14.39 0.85
N LEU A 52 -0.73 -13.93 1.37
CA LEU A 52 0.24 -14.79 2.05
C LEU A 52 -0.39 -15.49 3.26
N PHE A 53 -1.24 -14.78 3.98
CA PHE A 53 -1.94 -15.33 5.13
C PHE A 53 -2.92 -16.44 4.72
N ALA A 54 -3.68 -16.21 3.66
CA ALA A 54 -4.57 -17.23 3.10
C ALA A 54 -3.80 -18.44 2.58
N GLU A 55 -2.68 -18.23 1.91
CA GLU A 55 -1.81 -19.30 1.41
C GLU A 55 -1.25 -20.13 2.57
N TRP A 56 -0.84 -19.49 3.65
CA TRP A 56 -0.40 -20.19 4.85
C TRP A 56 -1.52 -21.07 5.43
N ALA A 57 -2.73 -20.55 5.54
CA ALA A 57 -3.86 -21.31 6.05
C ALA A 57 -4.19 -22.51 5.13
N ALA A 58 -4.13 -22.30 3.83
CA ALA A 58 -4.36 -23.36 2.84
C ALA A 58 -3.32 -24.49 2.99
N GLU A 59 -2.06 -24.12 3.19
CA GLU A 59 -0.98 -25.08 3.42
C GLU A 59 -1.19 -25.86 4.72
N MET A 60 -1.53 -25.16 5.79
CA MET A 60 -1.83 -25.80 7.09
C MET A 60 -2.99 -26.80 7.01
N LEU A 61 -3.97 -26.54 6.17
CA LEU A 61 -5.14 -27.40 5.98
C LEU A 61 -4.94 -28.47 4.90
N GLY A 62 -3.82 -28.42 4.18
CA GLY A 62 -3.58 -29.35 3.08
C GLY A 62 -4.56 -29.18 1.93
N LEU A 63 -5.01 -27.97 1.66
CA LEU A 63 -5.97 -27.69 0.59
C LEU A 63 -5.35 -27.93 -0.78
N SER A 64 -6.19 -28.30 -1.74
CA SER A 64 -5.79 -28.36 -3.14
C SER A 64 -5.51 -26.94 -3.64
N ARG A 65 -4.85 -26.84 -4.80
CA ARG A 65 -4.58 -25.54 -5.42
C ARG A 65 -5.88 -24.76 -5.67
N GLU A 66 -6.92 -25.44 -6.15
CA GLU A 66 -8.22 -24.83 -6.42
C GLU A 66 -8.88 -24.31 -5.14
N GLU A 67 -8.86 -25.12 -4.10
CA GLU A 67 -9.39 -24.74 -2.79
C GLU A 67 -8.60 -23.58 -2.17
N GLY A 68 -7.28 -23.60 -2.31
CA GLY A 68 -6.41 -22.51 -1.86
C GLY A 68 -6.68 -21.21 -2.59
N ASP A 69 -6.85 -21.26 -3.91
CA ASP A 69 -7.20 -20.08 -4.70
C ASP A 69 -8.57 -19.53 -4.30
N ALA A 70 -9.52 -20.39 -4.01
CA ALA A 70 -10.85 -19.98 -3.51
C ALA A 70 -10.74 -19.28 -2.16
N LEU A 71 -9.86 -19.75 -1.28
CA LEU A 71 -9.61 -19.12 0.02
C LEU A 71 -9.01 -17.73 -0.15
N VAL A 72 -8.04 -17.58 -1.03
CA VAL A 72 -7.43 -16.28 -1.36
C VAL A 72 -8.50 -15.31 -1.85
N LYS A 73 -9.37 -15.74 -2.76
CA LYS A 73 -10.46 -14.90 -3.27
C LYS A 73 -11.41 -14.48 -2.15
N SER A 74 -11.75 -15.40 -1.24
CA SER A 74 -12.61 -15.10 -0.11
C SER A 74 -12.00 -14.05 0.82
N VAL A 75 -10.71 -14.15 1.07
CA VAL A 75 -9.98 -13.18 1.89
C VAL A 75 -9.99 -11.79 1.24
N HIS A 76 -9.80 -11.73 -0.07
CA HIS A 76 -9.83 -10.45 -0.80
C HIS A 76 -11.21 -9.78 -0.82
N ARG A 77 -12.28 -10.51 -0.53
CA ARG A 77 -13.63 -9.95 -0.41
C ARG A 77 -13.89 -9.27 0.92
N ILE A 78 -13.05 -9.48 1.91
CA ILE A 78 -13.19 -8.80 3.22
C ILE A 78 -13.00 -7.31 3.01
N PRO A 79 -13.97 -6.46 3.43
CA PRO A 79 -13.87 -5.03 3.20
C PRO A 79 -12.64 -4.41 3.83
N SER A 80 -12.03 -3.47 3.11
CA SER A 80 -10.88 -2.69 3.60
C SER A 80 -11.36 -1.66 4.63
N GLY A 81 -10.43 -1.19 5.44
CA GLY A 81 -10.69 -0.13 6.41
C GLY A 81 -10.58 -0.62 7.85
N SER A 82 -11.18 0.12 8.77
CA SER A 82 -11.16 -0.23 10.18
C SER A 82 -11.88 -1.56 10.40
N GLY A 83 -11.26 -2.44 11.17
CA GLY A 83 -11.80 -3.77 11.42
C GLY A 83 -11.45 -4.83 10.39
N HIS A 84 -10.76 -4.47 9.30
CA HIS A 84 -10.33 -5.43 8.28
C HIS A 84 -9.46 -6.54 8.88
N ASP A 85 -8.45 -6.17 9.63
CA ASP A 85 -7.51 -7.13 10.22
C ASP A 85 -8.21 -8.08 11.20
N GLN A 86 -9.12 -7.55 12.01
CA GLN A 86 -9.88 -8.36 12.94
C GLN A 86 -10.80 -9.33 12.21
N ALA A 87 -11.48 -8.88 11.16
CA ALA A 87 -12.34 -9.72 10.35
C ALA A 87 -11.54 -10.82 9.63
N LEU A 88 -10.36 -10.47 9.12
CA LEU A 88 -9.45 -11.40 8.47
C LEU A 88 -8.99 -12.50 9.44
N LEU A 89 -8.53 -12.10 10.64
CA LEU A 89 -8.11 -13.04 11.67
C LEU A 89 -9.25 -13.97 12.08
N GLN A 90 -10.44 -13.42 12.26
CA GLN A 90 -11.62 -14.20 12.63
C GLN A 90 -11.98 -15.19 11.54
N TYR A 91 -11.99 -14.76 10.30
CA TYR A 91 -12.31 -15.61 9.15
C TYR A 91 -11.35 -16.78 9.04
N ILE A 92 -10.06 -16.52 9.05
CA ILE A 92 -9.03 -17.57 8.94
C ILE A 92 -9.06 -18.49 10.15
N SER A 93 -9.24 -17.94 11.35
CA SER A 93 -9.36 -18.74 12.58
C SER A 93 -10.57 -19.70 12.50
N ASP A 94 -11.69 -19.21 11.99
CA ASP A 94 -12.89 -20.03 11.81
C ASP A 94 -12.64 -21.16 10.81
N VAL A 95 -12.00 -20.83 9.67
CA VAL A 95 -11.67 -21.84 8.65
C VAL A 95 -10.76 -22.93 9.21
N LEU A 96 -9.73 -22.54 9.97
CA LEU A 96 -8.80 -23.46 10.60
C LEU A 96 -9.53 -24.33 11.65
N SER A 97 -10.37 -23.73 12.47
CA SER A 97 -11.12 -24.42 13.53
C SER A 97 -12.10 -25.45 12.97
N GLN A 98 -12.79 -25.12 11.90
CA GLN A 98 -13.75 -26.02 11.26
C GLN A 98 -13.10 -27.32 10.79
N ARG A 99 -11.88 -27.26 10.32
CA ARG A 99 -11.17 -28.42 9.79
C ARG A 99 -10.33 -29.17 10.81
N ARG A 100 -9.73 -28.46 11.79
CA ARG A 100 -8.83 -29.06 12.77
C ARG A 100 -9.37 -29.12 14.20
N GLY A 101 -10.50 -28.46 14.47
CA GLY A 101 -11.11 -28.45 15.80
C GLY A 101 -10.33 -27.69 16.86
N GLU A 102 -9.29 -26.94 16.48
CA GLU A 102 -8.48 -26.14 17.38
C GLU A 102 -8.53 -24.68 16.99
N ILE A 103 -8.46 -23.80 17.99
CA ILE A 103 -8.45 -22.35 17.76
C ILE A 103 -7.00 -21.87 17.85
N PHE A 104 -6.42 -21.51 16.70
CA PHE A 104 -5.04 -21.04 16.59
C PHE A 104 -4.90 -19.51 16.65
N ARG A 105 -5.70 -18.82 17.48
CA ARG A 105 -5.74 -17.37 17.50
C ARG A 105 -4.36 -16.72 17.74
N GLY A 106 -3.61 -17.22 18.69
CA GLY A 106 -2.30 -16.70 19.01
C GLY A 106 -1.32 -16.88 17.88
N ASP A 107 -1.29 -18.08 17.32
CA ASP A 107 -0.40 -18.42 16.21
C ASP A 107 -0.80 -17.67 14.93
N ALA A 108 -2.09 -17.54 14.67
CA ALA A 108 -2.60 -16.82 13.51
C ALA A 108 -2.19 -15.34 13.53
N PHE A 109 -2.26 -14.70 14.68
CA PHE A 109 -1.83 -13.31 14.83
C PHE A 109 -0.34 -13.16 14.53
N ALA A 110 0.50 -14.02 15.08
CA ALA A 110 1.94 -14.02 14.85
C ALA A 110 2.27 -14.26 13.36
N VAL A 111 1.55 -15.17 12.72
CA VAL A 111 1.71 -15.45 11.30
C VAL A 111 1.31 -14.24 10.46
N LEU A 112 0.20 -13.59 10.79
CA LEU A 112 -0.22 -12.38 10.07
C LEU A 112 0.84 -11.28 10.15
N ALA A 113 1.47 -11.11 11.30
CA ALA A 113 2.56 -10.15 11.48
C ALA A 113 3.77 -10.49 10.61
N ARG A 114 4.14 -11.77 10.51
CA ARG A 114 5.22 -12.21 9.60
C ARG A 114 4.83 -12.00 8.14
N CYS A 115 3.59 -12.29 7.78
CA CYS A 115 3.09 -12.05 6.43
C CYS A 115 3.15 -10.57 6.06
N ALA A 116 2.89 -9.67 7.02
CA ALA A 116 3.00 -8.24 6.80
C ALA A 116 4.43 -7.83 6.45
N GLU A 117 5.42 -8.36 7.17
CA GLU A 117 6.83 -8.08 6.91
C GLU A 117 7.28 -8.66 5.57
N ASP A 118 6.92 -9.92 5.29
CA ASP A 118 7.25 -10.56 4.02
C ASP A 118 6.61 -9.84 2.84
N ALA A 119 5.35 -9.43 2.99
CA ALA A 119 4.64 -8.66 1.95
C ALA A 119 5.34 -7.35 1.66
N ARG A 120 5.75 -6.64 2.69
CA ARG A 120 6.48 -5.38 2.55
C ARG A 120 7.77 -5.58 1.76
N GLN A 121 8.55 -6.59 2.13
CA GLN A 121 9.80 -6.90 1.43
C GLN A 121 9.56 -7.27 -0.03
N GLN A 122 8.53 -8.06 -0.31
CA GLN A 122 8.21 -8.49 -1.66
C GLN A 122 7.77 -7.31 -2.54
N VAL A 123 6.94 -6.42 -2.02
CA VAL A 123 6.48 -5.25 -2.76
C VAL A 123 7.65 -4.30 -3.02
N LEU A 124 8.52 -4.07 -2.02
CA LEU A 124 9.71 -3.25 -2.19
C LEU A 124 10.65 -3.84 -3.25
N SER A 125 10.86 -5.13 -3.24
CA SER A 125 11.71 -5.81 -4.21
C SER A 125 11.16 -5.68 -5.63
N ARG A 126 9.86 -5.83 -5.80
CA ARG A 126 9.20 -5.64 -7.11
C ARG A 126 9.36 -4.22 -7.62
N THR A 127 9.18 -3.24 -6.76
CA THR A 127 9.34 -1.83 -7.11
C THR A 127 10.77 -1.55 -7.56
N ARG A 128 11.76 -2.07 -6.85
CA ARG A 128 13.18 -1.92 -7.22
C ARG A 128 13.51 -2.60 -8.54
N LEU A 129 13.02 -3.82 -8.75
CA LEU A 129 13.25 -4.56 -10.00
C LEU A 129 12.61 -3.88 -11.20
N SER A 130 11.39 -3.40 -11.05
CA SER A 130 10.69 -2.65 -12.09
C SER A 130 11.45 -1.37 -12.46
N LYS A 131 11.92 -0.64 -11.46
CA LYS A 131 12.72 0.57 -11.66
C LYS A 131 14.07 0.26 -12.31
N GLY A 132 14.73 -0.80 -11.86
CA GLY A 132 16.00 -1.25 -12.44
C GLY A 132 15.85 -1.72 -13.89
N ALA A 133 14.76 -2.39 -14.23
CA ALA A 133 14.48 -2.83 -15.58
C ALA A 133 14.25 -1.64 -16.53
N ILE A 134 13.56 -0.59 -16.07
CA ILE A 134 13.35 0.63 -16.83
C ILE A 134 14.69 1.34 -17.06
N ASP A 135 15.49 1.46 -16.02
CA ASP A 135 16.82 2.09 -16.11
C ASP A 135 17.73 1.27 -17.01
N GLY A 136 17.67 -0.05 -16.95
CA GLY A 136 18.43 -0.95 -17.79
C GLY A 136 18.08 -0.85 -19.27
N SER A 137 16.81 -0.65 -19.59
CA SER A 137 16.37 -0.50 -20.98
C SER A 137 16.84 0.82 -21.59
N ASN A 138 17.09 1.84 -20.78
CA ASN A 138 17.60 3.13 -21.24
C ASN A 138 19.12 3.09 -21.51
N LEU A 139 19.81 2.10 -20.99
CA LEU A 139 21.25 1.93 -21.20
C LEU A 139 21.57 1.17 -22.49
N LEU A 140 20.59 0.54 -23.06
CA LEU A 140 20.73 -0.18 -24.32
C LEU A 140 20.34 0.70 -25.51
#